data_bedb0437d6b725a2c9855709e9b7bf70
#
_entry.id   bedb0437d6b725a2c9855709e9b7bf70
#
_cell.length_a   1.000
_cell.length_b   1.000
_cell.length_c   1.000
_cell.angle_alpha   90.00
_cell.angle_beta   90.00
_cell.angle_gamma   90.00
#
_symmetry.space_group_name_H-M   'P 1'
#
loop_
_entity.id
_entity.type
_entity.pdbx_description
1 polymer ?
#
loop_
_entity_poly.entity_id
_entity_poly.type
_entity_poly.pdbx_seq_one_letter_code
_entity_poly.pdbx_strand_id
1 'polypeptide(L)'
;MKALISILFVAISINIFAQKTAEENVKELKLELFTPPAPMANYVRAVRTGNLLFLAGHGPTKADGTNIQGKVGVDLNLDEGYQAARQVGIAMLSTIKNELGDLNKVKRIVKVTGWVNCPADFKDQPMVMNGFSDLMVAVFGEKGKHARAALGANSLPSNISVEVEMIVEIAD
;
A
#
# COMPACT_ATOMS: atom_id res chain seq x y z
N MET A 1 67.11 -23.34 -1.51
CA MET A 1 65.88 -23.49 -0.78
C MET A 1 64.79 -22.61 -1.42
N LYS A 2 63.85 -23.18 -2.15
CA LYS A 2 62.71 -22.46 -2.78
C LYS A 2 61.48 -22.63 -1.86
N ALA A 3 61.02 -21.54 -1.28
CA ALA A 3 59.81 -21.54 -0.45
C ALA A 3 58.59 -21.50 -1.37
N LEU A 4 57.73 -22.54 -1.31
CA LEU A 4 56.41 -22.56 -1.92
C LEU A 4 55.47 -21.79 -1.01
N ILE A 5 54.90 -20.67 -1.49
CA ILE A 5 53.83 -19.95 -0.83
C ILE A 5 52.50 -20.54 -1.36
N SER A 6 51.84 -21.33 -0.53
CA SER A 6 50.47 -21.82 -0.81
C SER A 6 49.47 -20.71 -0.48
N ILE A 7 48.82 -20.16 -1.51
CA ILE A 7 47.70 -19.21 -1.34
C ILE A 7 46.44 -20.03 -1.14
N LEU A 8 45.88 -19.97 0.07
CA LEU A 8 44.59 -20.58 0.41
C LEU A 8 43.47 -19.66 -0.06
N PHE A 9 42.77 -20.04 -1.13
CA PHE A 9 41.53 -19.35 -1.56
C PHE A 9 40.35 -19.78 -0.65
N VAL A 10 39.92 -18.89 0.22
CA VAL A 10 38.66 -19.07 0.98
C VAL A 10 37.50 -18.59 0.10
N ALA A 11 36.75 -19.53 -0.45
CA ALA A 11 35.50 -19.23 -1.17
C ALA A 11 34.40 -18.85 -0.15
N ILE A 12 34.11 -17.57 -0.03
CA ILE A 12 32.96 -17.07 0.75
C ILE A 12 31.73 -17.28 -0.11
N SER A 13 30.91 -18.28 0.23
CA SER A 13 29.59 -18.47 -0.36
C SER A 13 28.64 -17.40 0.17
N ILE A 14 28.40 -16.34 -0.62
CA ILE A 14 27.36 -15.36 -0.33
C ILE A 14 26.01 -16.01 -0.67
N ASN A 15 25.28 -16.44 0.35
CA ASN A 15 23.89 -16.82 0.19
C ASN A 15 23.07 -15.54 -0.08
N ILE A 16 22.84 -15.21 -1.35
CA ILE A 16 21.88 -14.19 -1.74
C ILE A 16 20.49 -14.80 -1.54
N PHE A 17 19.89 -14.54 -0.39
CA PHE A 17 18.44 -14.79 -0.24
C PHE A 17 17.73 -13.88 -1.23
N ALA A 18 17.16 -14.46 -2.28
CA ALA A 18 16.33 -13.72 -3.22
C ALA A 18 15.17 -13.08 -2.44
N GLN A 19 15.04 -11.77 -2.54
CA GLN A 19 13.91 -11.06 -1.92
C GLN A 19 12.62 -11.55 -2.58
N LYS A 20 11.63 -11.94 -1.75
CA LYS A 20 10.32 -12.37 -2.23
C LYS A 20 9.68 -11.29 -3.10
N THR A 21 8.99 -11.71 -4.13
CA THR A 21 8.23 -10.84 -5.03
C THR A 21 6.97 -10.31 -4.36
N ALA A 22 6.38 -9.24 -4.91
CA ALA A 22 5.14 -8.67 -4.40
C ALA A 22 3.98 -9.70 -4.44
N GLU A 23 3.91 -10.51 -5.50
CA GLU A 23 2.90 -11.56 -5.65
C GLU A 23 3.06 -12.68 -4.60
N GLU A 24 4.30 -13.09 -4.30
CA GLU A 24 4.58 -14.07 -3.25
C GLU A 24 4.21 -13.51 -1.86
N ASN A 25 4.51 -12.24 -1.59
CA ASN A 25 4.14 -11.59 -0.35
C ASN A 25 2.62 -11.47 -0.18
N VAL A 26 1.88 -11.10 -1.22
CA VAL A 26 0.40 -11.09 -1.22
C VAL A 26 -0.16 -12.46 -0.84
N LYS A 27 0.40 -13.53 -1.42
CA LYS A 27 -0.02 -14.90 -1.14
C LYS A 27 0.31 -15.33 0.30
N GLU A 28 1.51 -15.02 0.79
CA GLU A 28 1.96 -15.34 2.16
C GLU A 28 1.14 -14.61 3.21
N LEU A 29 0.84 -13.32 2.97
CA LEU A 29 0.00 -12.49 3.82
C LEU A 29 -1.49 -12.85 3.72
N LYS A 30 -1.85 -13.80 2.83
CA LYS A 30 -3.23 -14.24 2.57
C LYS A 30 -4.16 -13.07 2.27
N LEU A 31 -3.69 -12.10 1.48
CA LEU A 31 -4.50 -10.95 1.09
C LEU A 31 -5.50 -11.38 0.01
N GLU A 32 -6.76 -11.15 0.26
CA GLU A 32 -7.84 -11.39 -0.70
C GLU A 32 -8.00 -10.16 -1.60
N LEU A 33 -7.32 -10.15 -2.75
CA LEU A 33 -7.51 -9.13 -3.76
C LEU A 33 -8.79 -9.43 -4.55
N PHE A 34 -9.50 -8.39 -4.96
CA PHE A 34 -10.79 -8.49 -5.63
C PHE A 34 -10.84 -7.61 -6.89
N THR A 35 -11.81 -7.83 -7.76
CA THR A 35 -12.05 -6.94 -8.90
C THR A 35 -12.71 -5.65 -8.39
N PRO A 36 -12.06 -4.47 -8.53
CA PRO A 36 -12.62 -3.21 -8.07
C PRO A 36 -13.97 -2.93 -8.78
N PRO A 37 -14.99 -2.46 -8.07
CA PRO A 37 -16.25 -2.08 -8.70
C PRO A 37 -16.02 -0.91 -9.68
N ALA A 38 -16.87 -0.78 -10.70
CA ALA A 38 -16.81 0.34 -11.64
C ALA A 38 -16.97 1.68 -10.90
N PRO A 39 -16.31 2.76 -11.38
CA PRO A 39 -16.58 4.10 -10.86
C PRO A 39 -18.04 4.50 -11.03
N MET A 40 -18.58 5.23 -10.06
CA MET A 40 -19.99 5.68 -10.09
C MET A 40 -20.20 7.00 -10.86
N ALA A 41 -19.15 7.60 -11.40
CA ALA A 41 -19.19 8.90 -12.08
C ALA A 41 -18.13 8.96 -13.21
N ASN A 42 -17.99 10.13 -13.87
CA ASN A 42 -17.06 10.35 -14.97
C ASN A 42 -15.61 10.52 -14.47
N TYR A 43 -15.05 9.47 -13.89
CA TYR A 43 -13.63 9.36 -13.55
C TYR A 43 -13.17 7.91 -13.71
N VAL A 44 -11.86 7.68 -13.63
CA VAL A 44 -11.25 6.35 -13.64
C VAL A 44 -10.47 6.12 -12.36
N ARG A 45 -10.28 4.87 -11.95
CA ARG A 45 -9.59 4.53 -10.70
C ARG A 45 -8.10 4.77 -10.76
N ALA A 46 -7.53 4.75 -11.97
CA ALA A 46 -6.13 5.03 -12.18
C ALA A 46 -5.89 5.66 -13.55
N VAL A 47 -4.86 6.51 -13.64
CA VAL A 47 -4.38 7.11 -14.89
C VAL A 47 -2.88 6.84 -15.00
N ARG A 48 -2.46 6.25 -16.11
CA ARG A 48 -1.04 6.07 -16.43
C ARG A 48 -0.53 7.26 -17.24
N THR A 49 0.62 7.79 -16.86
CA THR A 49 1.40 8.75 -17.66
C THR A 49 2.88 8.39 -17.59
N GLY A 50 3.46 8.02 -18.73
CA GLY A 50 4.81 7.44 -18.76
C GLY A 50 4.92 6.22 -17.86
N ASN A 51 5.87 6.23 -16.94
CA ASN A 51 6.09 5.19 -15.94
C ASN A 51 5.41 5.46 -14.59
N LEU A 52 4.50 6.44 -14.51
CA LEU A 52 3.74 6.74 -13.30
C LEU A 52 2.27 6.32 -13.45
N LEU A 53 1.75 5.69 -12.40
CA LEU A 53 0.34 5.37 -12.24
C LEU A 53 -0.21 6.20 -11.09
N PHE A 54 -1.16 7.07 -11.40
CA PHE A 54 -1.89 7.91 -10.45
C PHE A 54 -3.19 7.21 -10.08
N LEU A 55 -3.36 6.85 -8.81
CA LEU A 55 -4.58 6.25 -8.32
C LEU A 55 -5.48 7.32 -7.69
N ALA A 56 -6.74 7.30 -8.06
CA ALA A 56 -7.79 8.12 -7.45
C ALA A 56 -7.99 7.78 -5.97
N GLY A 57 -8.77 8.59 -5.25
CA GLY A 57 -9.15 8.32 -3.87
C GLY A 57 -9.85 6.95 -3.72
N HIS A 58 -9.36 6.14 -2.80
CA HIS A 58 -9.92 4.84 -2.44
C HIS A 58 -10.34 4.83 -0.99
N GLY A 59 -11.55 4.34 -0.72
CA GLY A 59 -12.04 4.04 0.62
C GLY A 59 -11.65 2.62 1.07
N PRO A 60 -11.98 2.25 2.33
CA PRO A 60 -11.74 0.92 2.91
C PRO A 60 -12.78 -0.08 2.42
N THR A 61 -12.82 -0.29 1.10
CA THR A 61 -13.76 -1.18 0.41
C THR A 61 -13.35 -2.63 0.60
N LYS A 62 -14.30 -3.48 0.97
CA LYS A 62 -14.15 -4.94 1.09
C LYS A 62 -14.50 -5.63 -0.23
N ALA A 63 -14.22 -6.94 -0.32
CA ALA A 63 -14.51 -7.75 -1.49
C ALA A 63 -16.02 -7.83 -1.82
N ASP A 64 -16.89 -7.69 -0.82
CA ASP A 64 -18.35 -7.64 -0.97
C ASP A 64 -18.87 -6.27 -1.42
N GLY A 65 -17.99 -5.28 -1.64
CA GLY A 65 -18.33 -3.91 -2.03
C GLY A 65 -18.72 -3.00 -0.89
N THR A 66 -18.81 -3.49 0.36
CA THR A 66 -19.08 -2.65 1.53
C THR A 66 -17.84 -1.87 1.96
N ASN A 67 -18.06 -0.74 2.66
CA ASN A 67 -16.98 0.08 3.20
C ASN A 67 -16.99 0.06 4.73
N ILE A 68 -15.81 0.21 5.34
CA ILE A 68 -15.69 0.54 6.76
C ILE A 68 -16.02 2.03 6.91
N GLN A 69 -17.07 2.33 7.65
CA GLN A 69 -17.61 3.69 7.83
C GLN A 69 -17.45 4.16 9.26
N GLY A 70 -17.56 5.48 9.47
CA GLY A 70 -17.51 6.11 10.78
C GLY A 70 -16.28 7.00 10.99
N LYS A 71 -16.36 7.85 12.02
CA LYS A 71 -15.26 8.72 12.44
C LYS A 71 -14.32 7.98 13.38
N VAL A 72 -13.04 7.99 13.06
CA VAL A 72 -12.01 7.50 13.98
C VAL A 72 -11.88 8.45 15.17
N GLY A 73 -11.90 7.88 16.36
CA GLY A 73 -11.95 8.63 17.62
C GLY A 73 -13.37 8.94 18.12
N VAL A 74 -14.43 8.56 17.38
CA VAL A 74 -15.84 8.70 17.79
C VAL A 74 -16.57 7.37 17.62
N ASP A 75 -16.72 6.92 16.35
CA ASP A 75 -17.42 5.68 15.99
C ASP A 75 -16.48 4.48 15.96
N LEU A 76 -15.22 4.72 15.63
CA LEU A 76 -14.14 3.74 15.55
C LEU A 76 -13.01 4.13 16.49
N ASN A 77 -12.43 3.15 17.16
CA ASN A 77 -11.21 3.37 17.93
C ASN A 77 -9.96 3.42 17.01
N LEU A 78 -8.78 3.66 17.58
CA LEU A 78 -7.53 3.82 16.83
C LEU A 78 -7.14 2.55 16.05
N ASP A 79 -7.30 1.37 16.66
CA ASP A 79 -6.99 0.09 16.01
C ASP A 79 -7.94 -0.19 14.85
N GLU A 80 -9.24 0.06 15.01
CA GLU A 80 -10.21 -0.04 13.94
C GLU A 80 -9.91 0.93 12.79
N GLY A 81 -9.44 2.15 13.10
CA GLY A 81 -8.94 3.10 12.13
C GLY A 81 -7.70 2.58 11.37
N TYR A 82 -6.74 1.98 12.09
CA TYR A 82 -5.58 1.31 11.48
C TYR A 82 -6.00 0.18 10.54
N GLN A 83 -6.94 -0.67 10.95
CA GLN A 83 -7.46 -1.75 10.10
C GLN A 83 -8.23 -1.19 8.88
N ALA A 84 -8.94 -0.09 9.03
CA ALA A 84 -9.59 0.58 7.91
C ALA A 84 -8.56 1.11 6.89
N ALA A 85 -7.49 1.75 7.34
CA ALA A 85 -6.39 2.19 6.47
C ALA A 85 -5.70 1.00 5.77
N ARG A 86 -5.51 -0.12 6.49
CA ARG A 86 -5.00 -1.36 5.90
C ARG A 86 -5.95 -1.91 4.82
N GLN A 87 -7.27 -1.84 5.05
CA GLN A 87 -8.27 -2.26 4.06
C GLN A 87 -8.24 -1.37 2.80
N VAL A 88 -8.01 -0.05 2.93
CA VAL A 88 -7.76 0.83 1.77
C VAL A 88 -6.56 0.33 0.97
N GLY A 89 -5.49 -0.08 1.65
CA GLY A 89 -4.31 -0.66 1.00
C GLY A 89 -4.64 -1.90 0.16
N ILE A 90 -5.49 -2.81 0.67
CA ILE A 90 -5.95 -4.00 -0.08
C ILE A 90 -6.77 -3.58 -1.31
N ALA A 91 -7.66 -2.61 -1.18
CA ALA A 91 -8.45 -2.09 -2.30
C ALA A 91 -7.56 -1.46 -3.38
N MET A 92 -6.51 -0.71 -2.99
CA MET A 92 -5.55 -0.13 -3.91
C MET A 92 -4.67 -1.19 -4.60
N LEU A 93 -4.19 -2.19 -3.86
CA LEU A 93 -3.47 -3.34 -4.45
C LEU A 93 -4.33 -4.06 -5.49
N SER A 94 -5.63 -4.21 -5.21
CA SER A 94 -6.60 -4.80 -6.15
C SER A 94 -6.73 -3.97 -7.43
N THR A 95 -6.78 -2.64 -7.31
CA THR A 95 -6.79 -1.72 -8.45
C THR A 95 -5.50 -1.80 -9.25
N ILE A 96 -4.32 -1.76 -8.59
CA ILE A 96 -3.02 -1.90 -9.27
C ILE A 96 -2.92 -3.23 -10.01
N LYS A 97 -3.35 -4.32 -9.36
CA LYS A 97 -3.36 -5.67 -9.98
C LYS A 97 -4.26 -5.72 -11.21
N ASN A 98 -5.44 -5.09 -11.15
CA ASN A 98 -6.36 -5.00 -12.28
C ASN A 98 -5.77 -4.20 -13.45
N GLU A 99 -5.10 -3.08 -13.17
CA GLU A 99 -4.51 -2.19 -14.19
C GLU A 99 -3.24 -2.79 -14.83
N LEU A 100 -2.39 -3.43 -14.05
CA LEU A 100 -1.08 -3.92 -14.51
C LEU A 100 -1.05 -5.41 -14.85
N GLY A 101 -2.00 -6.18 -14.35
CA GLY A 101 -2.02 -7.65 -14.42
C GLY A 101 -1.03 -8.34 -13.49
N ASP A 102 0.01 -7.64 -13.02
CA ASP A 102 1.08 -8.17 -12.16
C ASP A 102 1.63 -7.09 -11.25
N LEU A 103 1.59 -7.32 -9.92
CA LEU A 103 2.12 -6.40 -8.91
C LEU A 103 3.65 -6.30 -8.95
N ASN A 104 4.34 -7.28 -9.52
CA ASN A 104 5.80 -7.23 -9.68
C ASN A 104 6.26 -6.13 -10.65
N LYS A 105 5.36 -5.58 -11.46
CA LYS A 105 5.61 -4.40 -12.30
C LYS A 105 5.76 -3.10 -11.50
N VAL A 106 5.41 -3.09 -10.23
CA VAL A 106 5.62 -1.94 -9.34
C VAL A 106 7.10 -1.80 -9.03
N LYS A 107 7.70 -0.67 -9.44
CA LYS A 107 9.09 -0.31 -9.12
C LYS A 107 9.20 0.29 -7.72
N ARG A 108 8.28 1.18 -7.35
CA ARG A 108 8.16 1.75 -6.00
C ARG A 108 6.84 2.48 -5.80
N ILE A 109 6.44 2.60 -4.55
CA ILE A 109 5.41 3.57 -4.15
C ILE A 109 6.10 4.93 -4.00
N VAL A 110 5.61 5.95 -4.72
CA VAL A 110 6.25 7.27 -4.75
C VAL A 110 5.68 8.17 -3.66
N LYS A 111 4.36 8.30 -3.65
CA LYS A 111 3.64 9.19 -2.73
C LYS A 111 2.30 8.61 -2.31
N VAL A 112 1.96 8.87 -1.05
CA VAL A 112 0.67 8.56 -0.45
C VAL A 112 0.13 9.79 0.25
N THR A 113 -1.13 10.15 -0.02
CA THR A 113 -1.88 11.13 0.74
C THR A 113 -3.10 10.43 1.34
N GLY A 114 -3.20 10.43 2.65
CA GLY A 114 -4.32 9.80 3.35
C GLY A 114 -5.10 10.80 4.19
N TRP A 115 -6.42 10.71 4.12
CA TRP A 115 -7.37 11.46 4.93
C TRP A 115 -8.10 10.52 5.88
N VAL A 116 -8.11 10.88 7.15
CA VAL A 116 -8.84 10.17 8.20
C VAL A 116 -10.08 10.97 8.55
N ASN A 117 -11.27 10.38 8.43
CA ASN A 117 -12.50 10.94 8.92
C ASN A 117 -12.47 10.96 10.46
N CYS A 118 -12.30 12.14 11.05
CA CYS A 118 -12.08 12.27 12.49
C CYS A 118 -12.59 13.61 13.02
N PRO A 119 -12.81 13.76 14.33
CA PRO A 119 -13.12 15.06 14.95
C PRO A 119 -11.92 16.02 14.86
N ALA A 120 -12.18 17.32 15.05
CA ALA A 120 -11.18 18.38 14.86
C ALA A 120 -10.00 18.31 15.85
N ASP A 121 -10.17 17.71 17.01
CA ASP A 121 -9.18 17.54 18.05
C ASP A 121 -8.39 16.22 17.97
N PHE A 122 -8.73 15.33 17.04
CA PHE A 122 -8.01 14.09 16.78
C PHE A 122 -6.60 14.40 16.25
N LYS A 123 -5.57 13.73 16.78
CA LYS A 123 -4.15 14.00 16.44
C LYS A 123 -3.40 12.75 15.94
N ASP A 124 -4.02 11.58 15.98
CA ASP A 124 -3.38 10.30 15.72
C ASP A 124 -3.58 9.82 14.26
N GLN A 125 -3.83 10.74 13.31
CA GLN A 125 -3.93 10.41 11.88
C GLN A 125 -2.71 9.62 11.37
N PRO A 126 -1.44 9.97 11.75
CA PRO A 126 -0.29 9.18 11.34
C PRO A 126 -0.34 7.73 11.84
N MET A 127 -0.86 7.49 13.04
CA MET A 127 -1.01 6.14 13.61
C MET A 127 -2.05 5.31 12.85
N VAL A 128 -3.18 5.93 12.49
CA VAL A 128 -4.18 5.31 11.60
C VAL A 128 -3.53 4.94 10.26
N MET A 129 -2.83 5.89 9.63
CA MET A 129 -2.23 5.70 8.31
C MET A 129 -1.06 4.70 8.29
N ASN A 130 -0.51 4.33 9.46
CA ASN A 130 0.46 3.24 9.53
C ASN A 130 -0.13 1.92 9.02
N GLY A 131 -1.44 1.66 9.22
CA GLY A 131 -2.09 0.46 8.68
C GLY A 131 -1.93 0.31 7.16
N PHE A 132 -2.02 1.41 6.43
CA PHE A 132 -1.74 1.45 4.99
C PHE A 132 -0.25 1.26 4.69
N SER A 133 0.61 2.06 5.34
CA SER A 133 2.05 2.07 5.04
C SER A 133 2.72 0.75 5.37
N ASP A 134 2.37 0.14 6.49
CA ASP A 134 2.91 -1.16 6.92
C ASP A 134 2.52 -2.27 5.93
N LEU A 135 1.29 -2.22 5.39
CA LEU A 135 0.88 -3.14 4.33
C LEU A 135 1.71 -2.95 3.06
N MET A 136 1.94 -1.70 2.61
CA MET A 136 2.75 -1.44 1.43
C MET A 136 4.19 -1.96 1.60
N VAL A 137 4.78 -1.77 2.78
CA VAL A 137 6.11 -2.31 3.10
C VAL A 137 6.09 -3.83 3.19
N ALA A 138 5.05 -4.43 3.77
CA ALA A 138 4.92 -5.89 3.83
C ALA A 138 4.82 -6.53 2.43
N VAL A 139 4.15 -5.86 1.47
CA VAL A 139 3.99 -6.37 0.10
C VAL A 139 5.24 -6.08 -0.76
N PHE A 140 5.76 -4.85 -0.73
CA PHE A 140 6.78 -4.40 -1.66
C PHE A 140 8.19 -4.27 -1.05
N GLY A 141 8.37 -4.53 0.24
CA GLY A 141 9.64 -4.32 0.96
C GLY A 141 10.07 -2.86 0.92
N GLU A 142 11.35 -2.60 0.66
CA GLU A 142 11.91 -1.24 0.55
C GLU A 142 11.21 -0.38 -0.52
N LYS A 143 10.69 -0.99 -1.58
CA LYS A 143 9.92 -0.30 -2.63
C LYS A 143 8.55 0.21 -2.13
N GLY A 144 8.05 -0.33 -1.02
CA GLY A 144 6.82 0.11 -0.36
C GLY A 144 6.98 1.37 0.49
N LYS A 145 8.20 1.76 0.85
CA LYS A 145 8.48 3.01 1.58
C LYS A 145 8.24 4.21 0.66
N HIS A 146 7.44 5.16 1.12
CA HIS A 146 6.92 6.27 0.31
C HIS A 146 6.91 7.59 1.06
N ALA A 147 6.92 8.71 0.32
CA ALA A 147 6.61 10.01 0.88
C ALA A 147 5.13 10.06 1.28
N ARG A 148 4.80 10.50 2.50
CA ARG A 148 3.42 10.46 3.03
C ARG A 148 2.98 11.78 3.62
N ALA A 149 1.69 12.12 3.37
CA ALA A 149 0.90 13.01 4.20
C ALA A 149 -0.22 12.21 4.87
N ALA A 150 -0.47 12.46 6.17
CA ALA A 150 -1.57 11.90 6.93
C ALA A 150 -2.36 13.06 7.54
N LEU A 151 -3.58 13.25 7.09
CA LEU A 151 -4.40 14.43 7.35
C LEU A 151 -5.73 14.04 8.02
N GLY A 152 -6.31 14.94 8.80
CA GLY A 152 -7.68 14.82 9.29
C GLY A 152 -8.67 15.46 8.31
N ALA A 153 -9.80 14.81 8.11
CA ALA A 153 -10.95 15.36 7.42
C ALA A 153 -12.16 15.35 8.34
N ASN A 154 -12.91 16.46 8.37
CA ASN A 154 -14.13 16.51 9.18
C ASN A 154 -15.24 15.60 8.65
N SER A 155 -15.23 15.31 7.35
CA SER A 155 -16.12 14.34 6.71
C SER A 155 -15.47 13.78 5.46
N LEU A 156 -15.80 12.54 5.12
CA LEU A 156 -15.46 11.89 3.86
C LEU A 156 -16.73 11.39 3.16
N PRO A 157 -16.72 11.23 1.84
CA PRO A 157 -17.87 10.74 1.08
C PRO A 157 -18.43 9.45 1.66
N SER A 158 -19.74 9.30 1.70
CA SER A 158 -20.44 8.12 2.25
C SER A 158 -20.03 7.75 3.67
N ASN A 159 -19.51 8.70 4.44
CA ASN A 159 -19.00 8.51 5.80
C ASN A 159 -17.93 7.41 5.91
N ILE A 160 -17.13 7.19 4.84
CA ILE A 160 -15.99 6.27 4.93
C ILE A 160 -14.98 6.77 5.99
N SER A 161 -14.30 5.84 6.64
CA SER A 161 -13.41 6.17 7.77
C SER A 161 -12.05 6.69 7.35
N VAL A 162 -11.55 6.25 6.19
CA VAL A 162 -10.24 6.63 5.64
C VAL A 162 -10.36 6.72 4.12
N GLU A 163 -9.68 7.69 3.52
CA GLU A 163 -9.49 7.78 2.07
C GLU A 163 -8.02 7.96 1.75
N VAL A 164 -7.53 7.33 0.68
CA VAL A 164 -6.12 7.41 0.28
C VAL A 164 -6.00 7.63 -1.23
N GLU A 165 -5.10 8.53 -1.62
CA GLU A 165 -4.57 8.66 -2.98
C GLU A 165 -3.11 8.19 -3.02
N MET A 166 -2.67 7.66 -4.17
CA MET A 166 -1.33 7.13 -4.31
C MET A 166 -0.75 7.35 -5.71
N ILE A 167 0.55 7.60 -5.77
CA ILE A 167 1.33 7.60 -7.00
C ILE A 167 2.33 6.46 -6.94
N VAL A 168 2.35 5.66 -7.99
CA VAL A 168 3.19 4.47 -8.11
C VAL A 168 4.09 4.59 -9.34
N GLU A 169 5.38 4.30 -9.21
CA GLU A 169 6.28 4.09 -10.33
C GLU A 169 6.21 2.63 -10.77
N ILE A 170 6.03 2.42 -12.07
CA ILE A 170 5.88 1.11 -12.68
C ILE A 170 6.97 0.81 -13.71
N ALA A 171 7.17 -0.45 -14.02
CA ALA A 171 8.00 -0.88 -15.15
C ALA A 171 7.31 -0.54 -16.48
N ASP A 172 8.10 -0.33 -17.51
CA ASP A 172 7.66 -0.11 -18.88
C ASP A 172 6.90 -1.32 -19.44
#